data_d09d5c2792b507f2fb0af0324f5d2075
#
_entry.id   d09d5c2792b507f2fb0af0324f5d2075
#
_cell.length_a   1.000
_cell.length_b   1.000
_cell.length_c   1.000
_cell.angle_alpha   90.00
_cell.angle_beta   90.00
_cell.angle_gamma   90.00
#
_symmetry.space_group_name_H-M   'P 1'
#
loop_
_entity.id
_entity.type
_entity.pdbx_description
1 polymer ?
#
loop_
_entity_poly.entity_id
_entity_poly.type
_entity_poly.pdbx_seq_one_letter_code
_entity_poly.pdbx_strand_id
1 'polypeptide(L)'
;MKIKILISLFVFTLSMDVNSHEGHTHERYTKEQIMQIAMSAGPENVSGDATIISHDGTLLKQGSNGWVCMPGTPPNENVNPMCVDPAWQKWLQEYMKGTMGLSYEYDPNQATFGMSYMLVGDVPVDNNEPFNTDQSKGVWVAEGPHLMLLLPQELLKDLPTDPYAGGPYVMWEGTEFVHVMVPLEVTEPLD
;
A
#
# COMPACT_ATOMS: atom_id res chain seq x y z
N MET A 1 68.15 2.65 -59.87
CA MET A 1 67.77 3.34 -58.63
C MET A 1 66.29 3.06 -58.35
N LYS A 2 65.97 2.10 -57.46
CA LYS A 2 64.60 1.67 -57.19
C LYS A 2 64.16 2.32 -55.89
N ILE A 3 63.19 3.20 -55.98
CA ILE A 3 62.55 3.88 -54.84
C ILE A 3 61.52 2.92 -54.27
N LYS A 4 61.67 2.50 -53.02
CA LYS A 4 60.66 1.76 -52.23
C LYS A 4 59.79 2.78 -51.48
N ILE A 5 58.53 2.88 -51.87
CA ILE A 5 57.56 3.66 -51.16
C ILE A 5 57.04 2.78 -50.04
N LEU A 6 57.25 3.20 -48.78
CA LEU A 6 56.69 2.58 -47.57
C LEU A 6 55.33 3.22 -47.33
N ILE A 7 54.26 2.45 -47.54
CA ILE A 7 52.89 2.87 -47.16
C ILE A 7 52.69 2.44 -45.70
N SER A 8 52.69 3.42 -44.80
CA SER A 8 52.36 3.22 -43.40
C SER A 8 50.83 3.19 -43.27
N LEU A 9 50.30 2.00 -42.95
CA LEU A 9 48.87 1.81 -42.69
C LEU A 9 48.58 2.24 -41.24
N PHE A 10 48.01 3.42 -41.06
CA PHE A 10 47.57 3.88 -39.74
C PHE A 10 46.20 3.27 -39.46
N VAL A 11 46.17 2.19 -38.66
CA VAL A 11 44.90 1.61 -38.16
C VAL A 11 44.42 2.47 -36.99
N PHE A 12 43.41 3.28 -37.27
CA PHE A 12 42.68 4.04 -36.26
C PHE A 12 41.67 3.07 -35.60
N THR A 13 42.01 2.52 -34.44
CA THR A 13 41.07 1.79 -33.63
C THR A 13 40.13 2.80 -32.93
N LEU A 14 38.92 2.96 -33.44
CA LEU A 14 37.87 3.64 -32.74
C LEU A 14 37.40 2.74 -31.60
N SER A 15 37.85 2.99 -30.38
CA SER A 15 37.24 2.46 -29.15
C SER A 15 35.90 3.17 -28.99
N MET A 16 34.79 2.47 -29.33
CA MET A 16 33.49 2.86 -28.92
C MET A 16 33.37 2.50 -27.43
N ASP A 17 33.49 3.50 -26.55
CA ASP A 17 32.98 3.39 -25.18
C ASP A 17 31.46 3.26 -25.24
N VAL A 18 30.98 2.00 -25.17
CA VAL A 18 29.60 1.71 -24.90
C VAL A 18 29.35 2.07 -23.44
N ASN A 19 28.99 3.33 -23.21
CA ASN A 19 28.46 3.76 -21.94
C ASN A 19 27.08 3.10 -21.79
N SER A 20 27.05 1.90 -21.20
CA SER A 20 25.82 1.30 -20.72
C SER A 20 25.30 2.20 -19.61
N HIS A 21 24.36 3.09 -19.94
CA HIS A 21 23.46 3.65 -18.95
C HIS A 21 22.65 2.48 -18.40
N GLU A 22 23.19 1.80 -17.37
CA GLU A 22 22.35 1.09 -16.45
C GLU A 22 21.42 2.14 -15.84
N GLY A 23 20.16 2.10 -16.24
CA GLY A 23 19.09 2.86 -15.60
C GLY A 23 19.02 2.35 -14.15
N HIS A 24 19.77 3.00 -13.25
CA HIS A 24 19.50 2.89 -11.84
C HIS A 24 18.11 3.50 -11.60
N THR A 25 17.09 2.64 -11.62
CA THR A 25 15.88 2.92 -10.86
C THR A 25 16.37 3.02 -9.42
N HIS A 26 16.51 4.24 -8.92
CA HIS A 26 16.79 4.46 -7.51
C HIS A 26 15.62 3.84 -6.75
N GLU A 27 15.80 2.64 -6.21
CA GLU A 27 14.94 2.16 -5.15
C GLU A 27 15.03 3.23 -4.05
N ARG A 28 13.91 3.89 -3.76
CA ARG A 28 13.84 5.02 -2.83
C ARG A 28 14.28 4.61 -1.43
N TYR A 29 14.08 3.33 -1.09
CA TYR A 29 14.40 2.73 0.20
C TYR A 29 15.15 1.41 0.04
N THR A 30 16.05 1.11 0.99
CA THR A 30 16.66 -0.22 1.09
C THR A 30 15.64 -1.25 1.58
N LYS A 31 15.92 -2.54 1.42
CA LYS A 31 15.08 -3.62 1.93
C LYS A 31 14.80 -3.46 3.44
N GLU A 32 15.81 -3.12 4.23
CA GLU A 32 15.72 -2.91 5.66
C GLU A 32 14.80 -1.73 6.00
N GLN A 33 14.89 -0.63 5.26
CA GLN A 33 14.03 0.53 5.41
C GLN A 33 12.58 0.19 5.07
N ILE A 34 12.32 -0.54 3.97
CA ILE A 34 10.97 -1.00 3.60
C ILE A 34 10.38 -1.89 4.69
N MET A 35 11.17 -2.80 5.27
CA MET A 35 10.73 -3.65 6.38
C MET A 35 10.38 -2.82 7.63
N GLN A 36 11.19 -1.82 7.98
CA GLN A 36 10.91 -0.93 9.11
C GLN A 36 9.64 -0.11 8.89
N ILE A 37 9.43 0.42 7.68
CA ILE A 37 8.21 1.13 7.29
C ILE A 37 6.99 0.20 7.44
N ALA A 38 7.03 -1.00 6.88
CA ALA A 38 5.94 -1.96 6.98
C ALA A 38 5.60 -2.33 8.43
N MET A 39 6.63 -2.54 9.26
CA MET A 39 6.46 -2.90 10.67
C MET A 39 5.91 -1.74 11.52
N SER A 40 6.12 -0.48 11.13
CA SER A 40 5.60 0.68 11.86
C SER A 40 4.08 0.79 11.82
N ALA A 41 3.43 0.08 10.90
CA ALA A 41 1.97 0.04 10.78
C ALA A 41 1.26 -0.59 11.99
N GLY A 42 1.90 -1.49 12.70
CA GLY A 42 1.29 -2.23 13.81
C GLY A 42 2.14 -2.25 15.07
N PRO A 43 1.55 -2.59 16.23
CA PRO A 43 2.31 -2.73 17.46
C PRO A 43 3.31 -3.88 17.37
N GLU A 44 4.40 -3.82 18.14
CA GLU A 44 5.53 -4.76 18.06
C GLU A 44 5.11 -6.23 18.24
N ASN A 45 4.14 -6.49 19.13
CA ASN A 45 3.60 -7.83 19.35
C ASN A 45 2.81 -8.39 18.14
N VAL A 46 2.49 -7.58 17.15
CA VAL A 46 1.90 -7.97 15.86
C VAL A 46 2.97 -7.95 14.78
N SER A 47 3.63 -6.81 14.56
CA SER A 47 4.55 -6.61 13.45
C SER A 47 5.88 -7.37 13.63
N GLY A 48 6.30 -7.64 14.87
CA GLY A 48 7.54 -8.35 15.17
C GLY A 48 7.63 -9.75 14.57
N ASP A 49 6.52 -10.50 14.60
CA ASP A 49 6.42 -11.86 14.06
C ASP A 49 5.58 -11.96 12.77
N ALA A 50 5.21 -10.81 12.18
CA ALA A 50 4.46 -10.76 10.93
C ALA A 50 5.32 -11.13 9.72
N THR A 51 4.67 -11.66 8.69
CA THR A 51 5.22 -11.72 7.34
C THR A 51 5.33 -10.31 6.78
N ILE A 52 6.48 -9.96 6.20
CA ILE A 52 6.68 -8.64 5.60
C ILE A 52 6.78 -8.81 4.09
N ILE A 53 5.96 -8.07 3.37
CA ILE A 53 6.01 -7.98 1.90
C ILE A 53 6.29 -6.54 1.48
N SER A 54 6.86 -6.35 0.30
CA SER A 54 6.99 -5.01 -0.30
C SER A 54 5.69 -4.63 -1.04
N HIS A 55 5.60 -3.39 -1.52
CA HIS A 55 4.43 -2.87 -2.25
C HIS A 55 4.08 -3.68 -3.52
N ASP A 56 5.06 -4.37 -4.12
CA ASP A 56 4.87 -5.22 -5.30
C ASP A 56 4.55 -6.69 -4.93
N GLY A 57 4.39 -7.01 -3.65
CA GLY A 57 4.12 -8.35 -3.15
C GLY A 57 5.36 -9.22 -2.94
N THR A 58 6.58 -8.70 -3.17
CA THR A 58 7.81 -9.46 -2.94
C THR A 58 7.97 -9.78 -1.45
N LEU A 59 8.19 -11.06 -1.12
CA LEU A 59 8.43 -11.52 0.26
C LEU A 59 9.78 -11.01 0.77
N LEU A 60 9.77 -10.19 1.82
CA LEU A 60 10.97 -9.65 2.47
C LEU A 60 11.36 -10.44 3.72
N LYS A 61 10.38 -10.89 4.51
CA LYS A 61 10.54 -11.68 5.73
C LYS A 61 9.35 -12.63 5.90
N GLN A 62 9.59 -13.90 6.14
CA GLN A 62 8.56 -14.85 6.53
C GLN A 62 8.26 -14.70 8.04
N GLY A 63 6.99 -14.51 8.37
CA GLY A 63 6.49 -14.46 9.74
C GLY A 63 5.84 -15.78 10.20
N SER A 64 5.37 -15.80 11.45
CA SER A 64 4.79 -16.99 12.09
C SER A 64 3.42 -16.76 12.73
N ASN A 65 2.95 -15.52 12.85
CA ASN A 65 1.72 -15.17 13.57
C ASN A 65 0.48 -15.00 12.68
N GLY A 66 0.61 -15.25 11.37
CA GLY A 66 -0.48 -15.13 10.39
C GLY A 66 -0.73 -13.71 9.89
N TRP A 67 -0.17 -12.68 10.52
CA TRP A 67 -0.25 -11.30 10.06
C TRP A 67 0.68 -11.04 8.87
N VAL A 68 0.25 -10.10 8.01
CA VAL A 68 1.07 -9.57 6.93
C VAL A 68 1.18 -8.06 7.10
N CYS A 69 2.41 -7.53 7.14
CA CYS A 69 2.66 -6.10 7.13
C CYS A 69 3.29 -5.69 5.80
N MET A 70 2.89 -4.54 5.29
CA MET A 70 3.36 -3.99 4.02
C MET A 70 3.54 -2.47 4.12
N PRO A 71 4.50 -1.89 3.39
CA PRO A 71 4.60 -0.44 3.25
C PRO A 71 3.42 0.06 2.40
N GLY A 72 3.19 1.36 2.40
CA GLY A 72 2.29 1.98 1.44
C GLY A 72 2.79 1.83 0.00
N THR A 73 1.98 2.28 -0.93
CA THR A 73 2.33 2.29 -2.36
C THR A 73 3.15 3.54 -2.69
N PRO A 74 4.23 3.44 -3.49
CA PRO A 74 4.99 4.61 -3.90
C PRO A 74 4.09 5.69 -4.55
N PRO A 75 4.30 6.96 -4.25
CA PRO A 75 5.35 7.57 -3.42
C PRO A 75 5.03 7.67 -1.92
N ASN A 76 4.01 6.99 -1.43
CA ASN A 76 3.44 7.13 -0.09
C ASN A 76 3.84 5.99 0.87
N GLU A 77 4.95 5.26 0.59
CA GLU A 77 5.34 4.05 1.31
C GLU A 77 5.41 4.21 2.82
N ASN A 78 5.79 5.40 3.29
CA ASN A 78 5.94 5.74 4.70
C ASN A 78 4.76 6.54 5.28
N VAL A 79 3.68 6.70 4.53
CA VAL A 79 2.48 7.44 4.98
C VAL A 79 1.36 6.48 5.33
N ASN A 80 1.15 5.43 4.53
CA ASN A 80 0.05 4.49 4.69
C ASN A 80 0.48 3.01 4.75
N PRO A 81 1.51 2.66 5.56
CA PRO A 81 1.81 1.25 5.80
C PRO A 81 0.69 0.58 6.57
N MET A 82 0.46 -0.71 6.33
CA MET A 82 -0.58 -1.47 7.01
C MET A 82 -0.11 -2.84 7.47
N CYS A 83 -0.68 -3.33 8.59
CA CYS A 83 -0.59 -4.71 9.04
C CYS A 83 -1.99 -5.32 9.07
N VAL A 84 -2.19 -6.44 8.38
CA VAL A 84 -3.48 -7.06 8.14
C VAL A 84 -3.53 -8.50 8.65
N ASP A 85 -4.61 -8.87 9.32
CA ASP A 85 -4.88 -10.24 9.73
C ASP A 85 -5.37 -11.12 8.55
N PRO A 86 -5.57 -12.44 8.72
CA PRO A 86 -6.01 -13.32 7.64
C PRO A 86 -7.37 -12.95 7.01
N ALA A 87 -8.30 -12.33 7.75
CA ALA A 87 -9.58 -11.90 7.20
C ALA A 87 -9.39 -10.68 6.29
N TRP A 88 -8.61 -9.70 6.73
CA TRP A 88 -8.23 -8.53 5.96
C TRP A 88 -7.39 -8.86 4.73
N GLN A 89 -6.52 -9.89 4.79
CA GLN A 89 -5.76 -10.33 3.62
C GLN A 89 -6.69 -10.78 2.48
N LYS A 90 -7.79 -11.49 2.78
CA LYS A 90 -8.80 -11.90 1.79
C LYS A 90 -9.54 -10.70 1.23
N TRP A 91 -9.99 -9.80 2.10
CA TRP A 91 -10.66 -8.56 1.71
C TRP A 91 -9.77 -7.72 0.79
N LEU A 92 -8.51 -7.52 1.17
CA LEU A 92 -7.54 -6.73 0.42
C LEU A 92 -7.25 -7.33 -0.96
N GLN A 93 -7.19 -8.66 -1.09
CA GLN A 93 -7.03 -9.33 -2.38
C GLN A 93 -8.18 -8.98 -3.34
N GLU A 94 -9.42 -8.99 -2.87
CA GLU A 94 -10.59 -8.65 -3.68
C GLU A 94 -10.65 -7.14 -3.98
N TYR A 95 -10.34 -6.30 -3.01
CA TYR A 95 -10.23 -4.85 -3.19
C TYR A 95 -9.18 -4.49 -4.27
N MET A 96 -8.01 -5.12 -4.23
CA MET A 96 -6.96 -4.89 -5.23
C MET A 96 -7.39 -5.32 -6.64
N LYS A 97 -8.21 -6.35 -6.80
CA LYS A 97 -8.81 -6.68 -8.11
C LYS A 97 -9.68 -5.53 -8.60
N GLY A 98 -10.54 -4.97 -7.75
CA GLY A 98 -11.40 -3.83 -8.08
C GLY A 98 -10.59 -2.60 -8.51
N THR A 99 -9.51 -2.25 -7.79
CA THR A 99 -8.63 -1.12 -8.18
C THR A 99 -7.98 -1.30 -9.54
N MET A 100 -7.76 -2.56 -9.97
CA MET A 100 -7.25 -2.89 -11.30
C MET A 100 -8.34 -3.04 -12.37
N GLY A 101 -9.62 -2.78 -12.03
CA GLY A 101 -10.76 -2.96 -12.94
C GLY A 101 -11.05 -4.44 -13.26
N LEU A 102 -10.60 -5.37 -12.42
CA LEU A 102 -10.87 -6.80 -12.55
C LEU A 102 -12.13 -7.18 -11.76
N SER A 103 -12.73 -8.32 -12.12
CA SER A 103 -13.84 -8.89 -11.35
C SER A 103 -13.35 -9.34 -9.98
N TYR A 104 -14.12 -9.02 -8.95
CA TYR A 104 -13.88 -9.44 -7.56
C TYR A 104 -15.10 -10.17 -7.01
N GLU A 105 -14.89 -10.97 -5.96
CA GLU A 105 -15.92 -11.78 -5.30
C GLU A 105 -15.77 -11.64 -3.79
N TYR A 106 -16.30 -10.53 -3.22
CA TYR A 106 -16.34 -10.35 -1.77
C TYR A 106 -17.80 -10.09 -1.33
N ASP A 107 -18.27 -10.86 -0.35
CA ASP A 107 -19.61 -10.71 0.24
C ASP A 107 -19.47 -10.19 1.67
N PRO A 108 -19.81 -8.92 1.94
CA PRO A 108 -19.72 -8.34 3.27
C PRO A 108 -20.69 -8.98 4.29
N ASN A 109 -21.74 -9.67 3.82
CA ASN A 109 -22.63 -10.40 4.72
C ASN A 109 -21.99 -11.67 5.30
N GLN A 110 -20.93 -12.18 4.64
CA GLN A 110 -20.14 -13.32 5.10
C GLN A 110 -18.82 -12.90 5.75
N ALA A 111 -18.61 -11.61 5.96
CA ALA A 111 -17.45 -11.10 6.65
C ALA A 111 -17.32 -11.75 8.03
N THR A 112 -16.15 -12.24 8.35
CA THR A 112 -15.78 -12.64 9.71
C THR A 112 -15.05 -11.48 10.37
N PHE A 113 -14.95 -11.49 11.71
CA PHE A 113 -14.13 -10.52 12.40
C PHE A 113 -12.72 -10.49 11.79
N GLY A 114 -12.26 -9.30 11.45
CA GLY A 114 -10.92 -9.02 10.97
C GLY A 114 -10.42 -7.69 11.51
N MET A 115 -9.11 -7.55 11.63
CA MET A 115 -8.47 -6.33 12.10
C MET A 115 -7.29 -5.96 11.23
N SER A 116 -7.17 -4.67 10.94
CA SER A 116 -5.99 -4.07 10.33
C SER A 116 -5.48 -2.92 11.20
N TYR A 117 -4.18 -2.71 11.19
CA TYR A 117 -3.51 -1.57 11.83
C TYR A 117 -2.92 -0.66 10.77
N MET A 118 -3.13 0.63 10.91
CA MET A 118 -2.47 1.70 10.16
C MET A 118 -2.03 2.81 11.15
N LEU A 119 -1.04 2.49 12.01
CA LEU A 119 -0.62 3.38 13.11
C LEU A 119 0.24 4.57 12.66
N VAL A 120 0.56 4.68 11.39
CA VAL A 120 1.22 5.87 10.82
C VAL A 120 0.19 6.84 10.23
N GLY A 121 -0.93 6.32 9.75
CA GLY A 121 -2.00 7.07 9.10
C GLY A 121 -2.29 6.55 7.70
N ASP A 122 -3.06 7.31 6.92
CA ASP A 122 -3.43 6.98 5.55
C ASP A 122 -3.32 8.21 4.63
N VAL A 123 -3.33 7.96 3.33
CA VAL A 123 -3.51 8.97 2.29
C VAL A 123 -5.00 9.33 2.20
N PRO A 124 -5.36 10.52 1.62
CA PRO A 124 -6.76 10.83 1.37
C PRO A 124 -7.47 9.76 0.53
N VAL A 125 -8.60 9.26 1.04
CA VAL A 125 -9.51 8.35 0.36
C VAL A 125 -10.93 8.88 0.42
N ASP A 126 -11.77 8.54 -0.56
CA ASP A 126 -13.20 8.89 -0.51
C ASP A 126 -13.92 7.98 0.50
N ASN A 127 -14.62 8.58 1.46
CA ASN A 127 -15.38 7.86 2.49
C ASN A 127 -16.55 7.03 1.94
N ASN A 128 -17.06 7.38 0.75
CA ASN A 128 -18.27 6.78 0.21
C ASN A 128 -17.98 5.78 -0.93
N GLU A 129 -16.96 6.04 -1.75
CA GLU A 129 -16.70 5.31 -2.99
C GLU A 129 -15.29 4.73 -3.01
N PRO A 130 -15.13 3.39 -2.85
CA PRO A 130 -13.83 2.74 -2.67
C PRO A 130 -12.86 2.93 -3.84
N PHE A 131 -13.35 3.22 -5.04
CA PHE A 131 -12.56 3.35 -6.24
C PHE A 131 -12.56 4.77 -6.84
N ASN A 132 -13.11 5.76 -6.11
CA ASN A 132 -13.07 7.15 -6.55
C ASN A 132 -11.63 7.68 -6.50
N THR A 133 -11.18 8.26 -7.61
CA THR A 133 -9.87 8.94 -7.73
C THR A 133 -10.01 10.44 -8.02
N ASP A 134 -11.25 10.94 -8.17
CA ASP A 134 -11.57 12.34 -8.47
C ASP A 134 -11.79 13.11 -7.16
N GLN A 135 -10.73 13.73 -6.64
CA GLN A 135 -10.79 14.49 -5.39
C GLN A 135 -11.68 15.74 -5.44
N SER A 136 -12.20 16.12 -6.61
CA SER A 136 -13.19 17.19 -6.72
C SER A 136 -14.61 16.75 -6.34
N LYS A 137 -14.82 15.47 -6.07
CA LYS A 137 -16.09 14.82 -5.74
C LYS A 137 -15.92 13.90 -4.54
N GLY A 138 -17.02 13.64 -3.83
CA GLY A 138 -17.03 12.74 -2.68
C GLY A 138 -16.69 13.41 -1.36
N VAL A 139 -16.49 12.60 -0.33
CA VAL A 139 -16.10 13.00 1.02
C VAL A 139 -14.74 12.42 1.32
N TRP A 140 -13.71 13.23 1.15
CA TRP A 140 -12.32 12.78 1.28
C TRP A 140 -11.83 12.89 2.72
N VAL A 141 -11.20 11.82 3.19
CA VAL A 141 -10.69 11.67 4.55
C VAL A 141 -9.25 11.17 4.49
N ALA A 142 -8.35 11.80 5.24
CA ALA A 142 -7.02 11.28 5.54
C ALA A 142 -6.95 11.01 7.04
N GLU A 143 -7.07 9.74 7.41
CA GLU A 143 -6.98 9.36 8.82
C GLU A 143 -5.53 9.42 9.32
N GLY A 144 -5.37 9.91 10.54
CA GLY A 144 -4.18 9.71 11.34
C GLY A 144 -4.03 8.23 11.74
N PRO A 145 -3.31 7.93 12.85
CA PRO A 145 -3.24 6.57 13.40
C PRO A 145 -4.63 5.98 13.65
N HIS A 146 -4.90 4.80 13.09
CA HIS A 146 -6.21 4.16 13.21
C HIS A 146 -6.14 2.65 13.11
N LEU A 147 -7.25 2.01 13.44
CA LEU A 147 -7.54 0.61 13.17
C LEU A 147 -8.69 0.51 12.17
N MET A 148 -8.75 -0.61 11.47
CA MET A 148 -9.90 -0.95 10.62
C MET A 148 -10.42 -2.32 11.04
N LEU A 149 -11.76 -2.46 11.11
CA LEU A 149 -12.39 -3.71 11.51
C LEU A 149 -13.32 -4.22 10.40
N LEU A 150 -13.21 -5.51 10.10
CA LEU A 150 -14.23 -6.24 9.35
C LEU A 150 -15.22 -6.84 10.35
N LEU A 151 -16.52 -6.64 10.09
CA LEU A 151 -17.62 -7.19 10.84
C LEU A 151 -18.72 -7.60 9.86
N PRO A 152 -19.57 -8.58 10.20
CA PRO A 152 -20.79 -8.83 9.44
C PRO A 152 -21.58 -7.54 9.25
N GLN A 153 -22.04 -7.27 8.04
CA GLN A 153 -22.68 -6.00 7.66
C GLN A 153 -23.88 -5.65 8.56
N GLU A 154 -24.59 -6.64 9.06
CA GLU A 154 -25.73 -6.43 9.99
C GLU A 154 -25.36 -5.73 11.30
N LEU A 155 -24.07 -5.81 11.71
CA LEU A 155 -23.56 -5.16 12.93
C LEU A 155 -23.14 -3.70 12.70
N LEU A 156 -23.14 -3.24 11.46
CA LEU A 156 -22.67 -1.89 11.10
C LEU A 156 -23.79 -0.85 11.09
N LYS A 157 -25.05 -1.26 10.98
CA LYS A 157 -26.22 -0.41 10.71
C LYS A 157 -26.49 0.72 11.72
N ASP A 158 -25.99 0.58 12.96
CA ASP A 158 -26.19 1.56 14.02
C ASP A 158 -24.95 2.43 14.27
N LEU A 159 -23.89 2.24 13.49
CA LEU A 159 -22.67 3.04 13.54
C LEU A 159 -22.81 4.30 12.66
N PRO A 160 -22.22 5.43 13.06
CA PRO A 160 -22.17 6.62 12.21
C PRO A 160 -21.38 6.35 10.94
N THR A 161 -21.67 7.11 9.87
CA THR A 161 -20.92 7.13 8.61
C THR A 161 -20.16 8.44 8.42
N ASP A 162 -20.37 9.39 9.33
CA ASP A 162 -19.66 10.67 9.34
C ASP A 162 -18.29 10.49 10.01
N PRO A 163 -17.17 10.65 9.27
CA PRO A 163 -15.83 10.50 9.82
C PRO A 163 -15.47 11.53 10.89
N TYR A 164 -16.21 12.64 10.92
CA TYR A 164 -15.98 13.76 11.85
C TYR A 164 -16.88 13.73 13.09
N ALA A 165 -17.73 12.72 13.23
CA ALA A 165 -18.61 12.57 14.39
C ALA A 165 -17.87 12.24 15.70
N GLY A 166 -16.59 11.86 15.61
CA GLY A 166 -15.77 11.40 16.73
C GLY A 166 -16.02 9.93 17.08
N GLY A 167 -14.99 9.14 17.20
CA GLY A 167 -15.01 7.71 17.46
C GLY A 167 -15.18 6.86 16.19
N PRO A 168 -15.53 5.56 16.33
CA PRO A 168 -15.65 4.66 15.18
C PRO A 168 -16.76 5.06 14.23
N TYR A 169 -16.52 4.88 12.93
CA TYR A 169 -17.50 5.13 11.87
C TYR A 169 -17.38 4.09 10.74
N VAL A 170 -18.41 3.99 9.91
CA VAL A 170 -18.46 3.08 8.76
C VAL A 170 -17.96 3.81 7.53
N MET A 171 -16.90 3.28 6.91
CA MET A 171 -16.41 3.71 5.61
C MET A 171 -16.98 2.80 4.52
N TRP A 172 -17.30 3.37 3.35
CA TRP A 172 -17.83 2.70 2.16
C TRP A 172 -19.16 1.98 2.41
N GLU A 173 -20.03 2.61 3.21
CA GLU A 173 -21.36 2.09 3.47
C GLU A 173 -22.10 1.79 2.17
N GLY A 174 -22.80 0.63 2.14
CA GLY A 174 -23.57 0.18 0.97
C GLY A 174 -22.75 -0.41 -0.16
N THR A 175 -21.43 -0.53 0.00
CA THR A 175 -20.56 -1.22 -0.96
C THR A 175 -20.13 -2.60 -0.44
N GLU A 176 -19.56 -3.41 -1.32
CA GLU A 176 -18.98 -4.71 -0.94
C GLU A 176 -17.77 -4.55 -0.01
N PHE A 177 -17.10 -3.41 -0.04
CA PHE A 177 -15.88 -3.15 0.74
C PHE A 177 -16.12 -2.38 2.03
N VAL A 178 -17.38 -2.37 2.51
CA VAL A 178 -17.76 -1.73 3.77
C VAL A 178 -16.93 -2.26 4.96
N HIS A 179 -16.46 -1.35 5.81
CA HIS A 179 -15.70 -1.68 7.03
C HIS A 179 -15.82 -0.57 8.07
N VAL A 180 -15.34 -0.84 9.29
CA VAL A 180 -15.35 0.15 10.39
C VAL A 180 -13.96 0.77 10.50
N MET A 181 -13.91 2.08 10.49
CA MET A 181 -12.75 2.88 10.87
C MET A 181 -12.78 3.13 12.38
N VAL A 182 -11.64 3.02 13.04
CA VAL A 182 -11.47 3.29 14.47
C VAL A 182 -10.30 4.28 14.63
N PRO A 183 -10.57 5.59 14.49
CA PRO A 183 -9.56 6.63 14.68
C PRO A 183 -8.97 6.57 16.10
N LEU A 184 -7.66 6.75 16.24
CA LEU A 184 -6.96 6.86 17.52
C LEU A 184 -6.64 8.31 17.86
N GLU A 185 -6.86 9.22 16.93
CA GLU A 185 -6.76 10.67 17.07
C GLU A 185 -7.99 11.34 16.49
N VAL A 186 -8.12 12.64 16.63
CA VAL A 186 -9.24 13.38 16.03
C VAL A 186 -9.06 13.41 14.50
N THR A 187 -10.10 13.01 13.77
CA THR A 187 -10.14 13.13 12.32
C THR A 187 -10.42 14.58 11.96
N GLU A 188 -9.48 15.23 11.28
CA GLU A 188 -9.63 16.62 10.84
C GLU A 188 -10.07 16.68 9.37
N PRO A 189 -10.96 17.63 9.01
CA PRO A 189 -11.28 17.87 7.60
C PRO A 189 -10.04 18.22 6.79
N LEU A 190 -9.99 17.78 5.55
CA LEU A 190 -8.97 18.20 4.60
C LEU A 190 -9.20 19.66 4.20
N ASP A 191 -8.13 20.48 4.25
CA ASP A 191 -8.13 21.90 3.86
C ASP A 191 -8.30 22.10 2.33
#